data_03c8ff6359717030720595922b7259cb
#
_entry.id   03c8ff6359717030720595922b7259cb
#
_cell.length_a   1.000
_cell.length_b   1.000
_cell.length_c   1.000
_cell.angle_alpha   90.00
_cell.angle_beta   90.00
_cell.angle_gamma   90.00
#
_symmetry.space_group_name_H-M   'P 1'
#
loop_
_entity.id
_entity.type
_entity.pdbx_description
1 polymer ?
#
loop_
_entity_poly.entity_id
_entity_poly.type
_entity_poly.pdbx_seq_one_letter_code
_entity_poly.pdbx_strand_id
1 'polypeptide(L)'
;MVLVRHALQLEEVVRNVNAAAQRLWTSPLKLEGVTREHHSELCSMMNRSIREDEAAVMQHLCILVRSINMLCIVRRDPAKQVFPPRMCTFRGGELPLKHAEFYQAGKKYRVPGFLATSFNEDVAYRFLYMKFAEGKTPVKWIVELDPRGRDALQYRCKHVNFCENSDVPGEEEFLFAPYSVFTVISLTAPPAPTDDDPVVVIVQAAVDNLKEPEDLPLAPWY
;
A
#
# COMPACT_ATOMS: atom_id res chain seq x y z
N MET A 1 14.52 18.22 -6.16
CA MET A 1 15.89 17.69 -5.99
C MET A 1 16.60 18.16 -4.73
N VAL A 2 16.34 19.36 -4.23
CA VAL A 2 16.96 19.88 -2.97
C VAL A 2 16.42 19.12 -1.73
N LEU A 3 15.14 18.84 -1.67
CA LEU A 3 14.50 18.11 -0.56
C LEU A 3 15.03 16.67 -0.38
N VAL A 4 15.30 15.97 -1.48
CA VAL A 4 15.88 14.62 -1.40
C VAL A 4 17.29 14.63 -0.81
N ARG A 5 18.06 15.70 -1.02
CA ARG A 5 19.40 15.87 -0.44
C ARG A 5 19.39 16.10 1.07
N HIS A 6 18.36 16.72 1.62
CA HIS A 6 18.24 16.93 3.05
C HIS A 6 17.63 15.75 3.81
N ALA A 7 16.73 15.00 3.17
CA ALA A 7 16.09 13.82 3.78
C ALA A 7 17.03 12.61 3.86
N LEU A 8 18.06 12.58 3.01
CA LEU A 8 19.00 11.48 2.94
C LEU A 8 20.37 11.98 3.32
N GLN A 9 20.96 11.44 4.35
CA GLN A 9 22.40 11.60 4.56
C GLN A 9 23.10 10.93 3.36
N LEU A 10 23.65 11.76 2.48
CA LEU A 10 24.09 11.42 1.11
C LEU A 10 25.02 10.20 1.00
N GLU A 11 25.83 9.93 2.01
CA GLU A 11 26.77 8.82 1.99
C GLU A 11 26.08 7.44 2.10
N GLU A 12 24.94 7.37 2.79
CA GLU A 12 24.18 6.14 2.97
C GLU A 12 23.33 5.82 1.74
N VAL A 13 22.84 6.85 1.04
CA VAL A 13 22.07 6.72 -0.20
C VAL A 13 22.88 6.09 -1.32
N VAL A 14 24.14 6.48 -1.44
CA VAL A 14 25.05 5.95 -2.49
C VAL A 14 25.36 4.47 -2.26
N ARG A 15 25.36 4.02 -1.00
CA ARG A 15 25.68 2.63 -0.65
C ARG A 15 24.48 1.69 -0.71
N ASN A 16 23.25 2.20 -0.50
CA ASN A 16 22.03 1.36 -0.49
C ASN A 16 20.79 2.14 -0.95
N VAL A 17 20.67 2.30 -2.25
CA VAL A 17 19.54 3.02 -2.89
C VAL A 17 18.18 2.43 -2.50
N ASN A 18 18.09 1.12 -2.29
CA ASN A 18 16.82 0.47 -1.97
C ASN A 18 16.38 0.80 -0.53
N ALA A 19 17.29 0.76 0.44
CA ALA A 19 16.99 1.15 1.82
C ALA A 19 16.63 2.64 1.92
N ALA A 20 17.32 3.47 1.14
CA ALA A 20 17.02 4.89 1.03
C ALA A 20 15.62 5.14 0.43
N ALA A 21 15.25 4.41 -0.61
CA ALA A 21 13.92 4.51 -1.20
C ALA A 21 12.82 4.07 -0.21
N GLN A 22 13.06 3.03 0.58
CA GLN A 22 12.15 2.54 1.61
C GLN A 22 11.97 3.58 2.73
N ARG A 23 13.06 4.17 3.23
CA ARG A 23 12.99 5.27 4.22
C ARG A 23 12.25 6.49 3.68
N LEU A 24 12.50 6.85 2.41
CA LEU A 24 11.77 7.95 1.78
C LEU A 24 10.27 7.67 1.63
N TRP A 25 9.92 6.42 1.33
CA TRP A 25 8.53 6.01 1.26
C TRP A 25 7.82 6.18 2.61
N THR A 26 8.44 5.77 3.70
CA THR A 26 7.88 5.82 5.06
C THR A 26 8.10 7.17 5.74
N SER A 27 8.77 8.13 5.09
CA SER A 27 9.11 9.42 5.71
C SER A 27 7.88 10.28 5.93
N PRO A 28 7.67 10.80 7.16
CA PRO A 28 6.59 11.72 7.47
C PRO A 28 6.86 13.16 6.97
N LEU A 29 7.97 13.35 6.24
CA LEU A 29 8.33 14.67 5.72
C LEU A 29 7.32 15.18 4.71
N LYS A 30 6.78 16.36 4.99
CA LYS A 30 5.89 17.07 4.08
C LYS A 30 6.71 17.84 3.04
N LEU A 31 6.26 17.76 1.79
CA LEU A 31 6.89 18.50 0.70
C LEU A 31 6.39 19.95 0.69
N GLU A 32 7.33 20.89 0.72
CA GLU A 32 7.00 22.33 0.64
C GLU A 32 6.40 22.67 -0.73
N GLY A 33 5.44 23.60 -0.73
CA GLY A 33 4.78 24.08 -1.95
C GLY A 33 3.65 23.18 -2.48
N VAL A 34 3.33 22.08 -1.80
CA VAL A 34 2.15 21.26 -2.13
C VAL A 34 0.94 21.83 -1.39
N THR A 35 -0.03 22.35 -2.13
CA THR A 35 -1.18 23.11 -1.59
C THR A 35 -2.28 22.22 -0.97
N ARG A 36 -2.21 20.92 -1.11
CA ARG A 36 -3.21 19.98 -0.56
C ARG A 36 -2.64 19.28 0.67
N GLU A 37 -3.21 19.59 1.84
CA GLU A 37 -2.76 19.09 3.15
C GLU A 37 -2.62 17.57 3.24
N HIS A 38 -3.47 16.81 2.57
CA HIS A 38 -3.48 15.34 2.63
C HIS A 38 -2.57 14.65 1.61
N HIS A 39 -1.85 15.38 0.76
CA HIS A 39 -0.99 14.82 -0.29
C HIS A 39 0.41 15.42 -0.30
N SER A 40 0.83 15.98 0.84
CA SER A 40 2.15 16.61 0.97
C SER A 40 3.29 15.63 1.22
N GLU A 41 2.97 14.40 1.60
CA GLU A 41 3.96 13.35 1.80
C GLU A 41 4.41 12.73 0.48
N LEU A 42 5.68 12.32 0.41
CA LEU A 42 6.26 11.76 -0.81
C LEU A 42 5.53 10.49 -1.28
N CYS A 43 5.17 9.59 -0.35
CA CYS A 43 4.43 8.37 -0.67
C CYS A 43 3.06 8.67 -1.30
N SER A 44 2.35 9.66 -0.77
CA SER A 44 1.06 10.10 -1.30
C SER A 44 1.18 10.70 -2.70
N MET A 45 2.21 11.53 -2.93
CA MET A 45 2.50 12.10 -4.25
C MET A 45 2.87 11.02 -5.26
N MET A 46 3.73 10.06 -4.88
CA MET A 46 4.10 8.94 -5.75
C MET A 46 2.88 8.12 -6.15
N ASN A 47 2.04 7.74 -5.18
CA ASN A 47 0.83 6.96 -5.46
C ASN A 47 -0.16 7.71 -6.35
N ARG A 48 -0.35 9.02 -6.11
CA ARG A 48 -1.19 9.85 -6.97
C ARG A 48 -0.64 9.87 -8.39
N SER A 49 0.65 10.14 -8.56
CA SER A 49 1.26 10.23 -9.89
C SER A 49 1.22 8.93 -10.68
N ILE A 50 1.34 7.78 -10.00
CA ILE A 50 1.17 6.46 -10.64
C ILE A 50 -0.29 6.27 -11.07
N ARG A 51 -1.23 6.64 -10.23
CA ARG A 51 -2.67 6.44 -10.45
C ARG A 51 -3.23 7.35 -11.54
N GLU A 52 -2.76 8.59 -11.58
CA GLU A 52 -3.23 9.63 -12.51
C GLU A 52 -2.38 9.72 -13.78
N ASP A 53 -1.38 8.84 -13.91
CA ASP A 53 -0.41 8.80 -15.03
C ASP A 53 0.26 10.16 -15.31
N GLU A 54 0.66 10.85 -14.21
CA GLU A 54 1.28 12.17 -14.27
C GLU A 54 2.72 12.10 -14.80
N ALA A 55 2.91 12.01 -16.10
CA ALA A 55 4.23 11.81 -16.74
C ALA A 55 5.28 12.84 -16.32
N ALA A 56 4.90 14.11 -16.15
CA ALA A 56 5.81 15.17 -15.72
C ALA A 56 6.38 14.97 -14.32
N VAL A 57 5.62 14.38 -13.41
CA VAL A 57 6.04 14.05 -12.04
C VAL A 57 6.78 12.71 -12.04
N MET A 58 6.26 11.71 -12.76
CA MET A 58 6.81 10.36 -12.81
C MET A 58 8.24 10.32 -13.34
N GLN A 59 8.60 11.19 -14.31
CA GLN A 59 10.00 11.27 -14.80
C GLN A 59 11.01 11.58 -13.68
N HIS A 60 10.60 12.26 -12.61
CA HIS A 60 11.44 12.57 -11.44
C HIS A 60 11.37 11.50 -10.34
N LEU A 61 10.24 10.81 -10.23
CA LEU A 61 10.00 9.80 -9.21
C LEU A 61 10.33 8.37 -9.63
N CYS A 62 10.52 8.12 -10.92
CA CYS A 62 10.69 6.78 -11.48
C CYS A 62 11.84 5.99 -10.83
N ILE A 63 12.92 6.65 -10.42
CA ILE A 63 14.06 6.00 -9.75
C ILE A 63 13.61 5.44 -8.39
N LEU A 64 12.85 6.22 -7.60
CA LEU A 64 12.35 5.80 -6.29
C LEU A 64 11.30 4.68 -6.45
N VAL A 65 10.33 4.87 -7.34
CA VAL A 65 9.31 3.87 -7.65
C VAL A 65 9.95 2.53 -8.06
N ARG A 66 10.95 2.57 -8.95
CA ARG A 66 11.68 1.36 -9.37
C ARG A 66 12.46 0.73 -8.23
N SER A 67 13.09 1.55 -7.39
CA SER A 67 13.88 1.03 -6.25
C SER A 67 12.97 0.33 -5.25
N ILE A 68 11.82 0.89 -4.91
CA ILE A 68 10.82 0.26 -4.04
C ILE A 68 10.28 -1.03 -4.70
N ASN A 69 9.93 -0.96 -5.97
CA ASN A 69 9.40 -2.10 -6.71
C ASN A 69 10.43 -3.25 -6.84
N MET A 70 11.72 -2.92 -6.97
CA MET A 70 12.79 -3.92 -6.96
C MET A 70 12.88 -4.68 -5.64
N LEU A 71 12.65 -4.03 -4.51
CA LEU A 71 12.57 -4.70 -3.21
C LEU A 71 11.41 -5.70 -3.19
N CYS A 72 10.28 -5.33 -3.76
CA CYS A 72 9.08 -6.17 -3.77
C CYS A 72 9.18 -7.36 -4.73
N ILE A 73 9.91 -7.25 -5.84
CA ILE A 73 9.80 -8.22 -6.95
C ILE A 73 11.15 -8.87 -7.29
N VAL A 74 12.21 -8.08 -7.52
CA VAL A 74 13.40 -8.55 -8.24
C VAL A 74 14.48 -9.11 -7.31
N ARG A 75 14.71 -8.47 -6.17
CA ARG A 75 15.83 -8.81 -5.26
C ARG A 75 15.38 -9.48 -3.98
N ARG A 76 14.15 -9.88 -3.92
CA ARG A 76 13.57 -10.49 -2.76
C ARG A 76 14.17 -11.88 -2.54
N ASP A 77 14.76 -12.07 -1.37
CA ASP A 77 15.05 -13.41 -0.86
C ASP A 77 13.78 -13.96 -0.19
N PRO A 78 13.12 -14.95 -0.78
CA PRO A 78 11.89 -15.51 -0.20
C PRO A 78 12.09 -16.05 1.22
N ALA A 79 13.29 -16.50 1.56
CA ALA A 79 13.61 -17.04 2.89
C ALA A 79 13.62 -15.95 3.97
N LYS A 80 13.93 -14.70 3.58
CA LYS A 80 13.94 -13.53 4.48
C LYS A 80 12.61 -12.79 4.52
N GLN A 81 11.65 -13.20 3.72
CA GLN A 81 10.35 -12.54 3.73
C GLN A 81 9.62 -12.80 5.04
N VAL A 82 9.30 -11.73 5.73
CA VAL A 82 8.43 -11.76 6.91
C VAL A 82 7.00 -12.12 6.45
N PHE A 83 6.39 -13.09 7.10
CA PHE A 83 5.02 -13.50 6.85
C PHE A 83 4.15 -13.04 8.02
N PRO A 84 2.99 -12.40 7.79
CA PRO A 84 2.17 -11.87 8.86
C PRO A 84 1.69 -12.98 9.80
N PRO A 85 1.78 -12.78 11.14
CA PRO A 85 1.42 -13.81 12.11
C PRO A 85 -0.03 -14.30 11.98
N ARG A 86 -0.95 -13.39 11.62
CA ARG A 86 -2.39 -13.68 11.42
C ARG A 86 -2.73 -14.11 9.99
N MET A 87 -1.73 -14.31 9.13
CA MET A 87 -1.91 -14.61 7.70
C MET A 87 -2.70 -13.54 6.94
N CYS A 88 -2.84 -12.36 7.50
CA CYS A 88 -3.48 -11.20 6.89
C CYS A 88 -2.79 -9.91 7.31
N THR A 89 -3.04 -8.86 6.54
CA THR A 89 -2.63 -7.50 6.85
C THR A 89 -3.84 -6.57 6.83
N PHE A 90 -3.70 -5.40 7.44
CA PHE A 90 -4.79 -4.47 7.68
C PHE A 90 -4.50 -3.11 7.08
N ARG A 91 -5.55 -2.43 6.61
CA ARG A 91 -5.49 -1.05 6.16
C ARG A 91 -6.76 -0.31 6.58
N GLY A 92 -6.62 0.83 7.22
CA GLY A 92 -7.69 1.79 7.45
C GLY A 92 -7.67 2.89 6.37
N GLY A 93 -8.83 3.42 6.06
CA GLY A 93 -8.97 4.53 5.13
C GLY A 93 -10.43 4.88 4.89
N GLU A 94 -10.68 5.56 3.80
CA GLU A 94 -12.01 6.02 3.44
C GLU A 94 -12.39 5.62 2.01
N LEU A 95 -13.68 5.50 1.76
CA LEU A 95 -14.22 5.18 0.45
C LEU A 95 -15.51 5.97 0.23
N PRO A 96 -15.68 6.71 -0.89
CA PRO A 96 -16.98 7.20 -1.26
C PRO A 96 -17.98 6.04 -1.42
N LEU A 97 -19.15 6.15 -0.81
CA LEU A 97 -20.14 5.05 -0.75
C LEU A 97 -20.49 4.50 -2.14
N LYS A 98 -20.53 5.37 -3.18
CA LYS A 98 -20.75 4.96 -4.58
C LYS A 98 -19.77 3.90 -5.09
N HIS A 99 -18.61 3.76 -4.47
CA HIS A 99 -17.60 2.78 -4.86
C HIS A 99 -17.69 1.45 -4.08
N ALA A 100 -18.55 1.36 -3.06
CA ALA A 100 -18.81 0.10 -2.35
C ALA A 100 -19.34 -0.98 -3.33
N GLU A 101 -20.13 -0.60 -4.32
CA GLU A 101 -20.65 -1.50 -5.35
C GLU A 101 -19.54 -2.16 -6.21
N PHE A 102 -18.35 -1.56 -6.23
CA PHE A 102 -17.20 -2.16 -6.91
C PHE A 102 -16.75 -3.45 -6.25
N TYR A 103 -16.82 -3.55 -4.92
CA TYR A 103 -16.28 -4.66 -4.13
C TYR A 103 -17.28 -5.80 -3.98
N GLN A 104 -17.57 -6.49 -5.08
CA GLN A 104 -18.46 -7.66 -5.11
C GLN A 104 -17.66 -8.94 -4.89
N ALA A 105 -18.17 -9.87 -4.08
CA ALA A 105 -17.52 -11.15 -3.81
C ALA A 105 -17.15 -11.89 -5.10
N GLY A 106 -15.95 -12.42 -5.17
CA GLY A 106 -15.38 -13.11 -6.34
C GLY A 106 -14.78 -12.17 -7.39
N LYS A 107 -15.00 -10.85 -7.32
CA LYS A 107 -14.42 -9.90 -8.27
C LYS A 107 -12.92 -9.79 -8.06
N LYS A 108 -12.17 -9.93 -9.17
CA LYS A 108 -10.73 -9.63 -9.21
C LYS A 108 -10.49 -8.23 -9.76
N TYR A 109 -9.47 -7.56 -9.21
CA TYR A 109 -9.09 -6.21 -9.61
C TYR A 109 -7.62 -5.92 -9.30
N ARG A 110 -7.08 -4.86 -9.92
CA ARG A 110 -5.73 -4.36 -9.64
C ARG A 110 -5.78 -3.05 -8.87
N VAL A 111 -4.82 -2.87 -7.97
CA VAL A 111 -4.59 -1.58 -7.29
C VAL A 111 -3.50 -0.83 -8.05
N PRO A 112 -3.78 0.34 -8.65
CA PRO A 112 -2.85 1.02 -9.55
C PRO A 112 -1.59 1.56 -8.86
N GLY A 113 -1.65 1.89 -7.57
CA GLY A 113 -0.51 2.37 -6.78
C GLY A 113 0.05 1.33 -5.82
N PHE A 114 1.04 1.71 -5.04
CA PHE A 114 1.47 0.92 -3.89
C PHE A 114 0.35 0.84 -2.86
N LEU A 115 0.07 -0.34 -2.35
CA LEU A 115 -0.89 -0.52 -1.27
C LEU A 115 -0.15 -0.80 0.03
N ALA A 116 -0.08 0.22 0.88
CA ALA A 116 0.44 0.11 2.24
C ALA A 116 -0.59 -0.56 3.15
N THR A 117 -0.15 -1.56 3.87
CA THR A 117 -0.92 -2.29 4.88
C THR A 117 -0.04 -2.52 6.12
N SER A 118 -0.60 -2.96 7.22
CA SER A 118 0.15 -3.26 8.45
C SER A 118 -0.14 -4.67 8.95
N PHE A 119 0.83 -5.29 9.64
CA PHE A 119 0.58 -6.51 10.42
C PHE A 119 -0.24 -6.22 11.68
N ASN A 120 -0.16 -4.97 12.16
CA ASN A 120 -0.87 -4.52 13.36
C ASN A 120 -2.21 -3.88 12.98
N GLU A 121 -3.30 -4.49 13.46
CA GLU A 121 -4.66 -4.01 13.20
C GLU A 121 -4.93 -2.62 13.82
N ASP A 122 -4.28 -2.30 14.94
CA ASP A 122 -4.42 -0.99 15.60
C ASP A 122 -3.92 0.16 14.70
N VAL A 123 -2.98 -0.12 13.80
CA VAL A 123 -2.53 0.85 12.79
C VAL A 123 -3.67 1.20 11.84
N ALA A 124 -4.45 0.21 11.40
CA ALA A 124 -5.62 0.46 10.55
C ALA A 124 -6.65 1.35 11.26
N TYR A 125 -6.92 1.09 12.54
CA TYR A 125 -7.82 1.94 13.33
C TYR A 125 -7.28 3.36 13.51
N ARG A 126 -5.98 3.54 13.74
CA ARG A 126 -5.38 4.90 13.78
C ARG A 126 -5.66 5.69 12.50
N PHE A 127 -5.58 5.06 11.33
CA PHE A 127 -5.92 5.70 10.06
C PHE A 127 -7.43 5.97 9.93
N LEU A 128 -8.30 5.14 10.49
CA LEU A 128 -9.75 5.38 10.51
C LEU A 128 -10.13 6.59 11.37
N TYR A 129 -9.41 6.83 12.49
CA TYR A 129 -9.66 7.99 13.36
C TYR A 129 -9.10 9.32 12.84
N MET A 130 -8.36 9.31 11.73
CA MET A 130 -7.99 10.54 11.05
C MET A 130 -9.25 11.18 10.46
N LYS A 131 -9.35 12.53 10.56
CA LYS A 131 -10.47 13.25 9.95
C LYS A 131 -10.38 13.16 8.43
N PHE A 132 -11.33 12.48 7.86
CA PHE A 132 -11.47 12.35 6.41
C PHE A 132 -12.36 13.45 5.81
N ALA A 133 -12.32 13.57 4.48
CA ALA A 133 -13.14 14.54 3.79
C ALA A 133 -14.63 14.22 3.94
N GLU A 134 -15.45 15.25 4.01
CA GLU A 134 -16.90 15.14 4.13
C GLU A 134 -17.50 14.26 3.01
N GLY A 135 -18.44 13.41 3.36
CA GLY A 135 -19.13 12.52 2.41
C GLY A 135 -18.41 11.23 2.07
N LYS A 136 -17.32 10.91 2.77
CA LYS A 136 -16.64 9.61 2.65
C LYS A 136 -16.96 8.70 3.85
N THR A 137 -16.87 7.42 3.60
CA THR A 137 -17.22 6.37 4.57
C THR A 137 -15.95 5.70 5.07
N PRO A 138 -15.79 5.49 6.40
CA PRO A 138 -14.65 4.76 6.95
C PRO A 138 -14.69 3.30 6.50
N VAL A 139 -13.55 2.81 6.03
CA VAL A 139 -13.40 1.45 5.53
C VAL A 139 -12.14 0.81 6.09
N LYS A 140 -12.30 -0.40 6.60
CA LYS A 140 -11.21 -1.29 6.98
C LYS A 140 -11.05 -2.38 5.94
N TRP A 141 -9.87 -2.46 5.32
CA TRP A 141 -9.48 -3.58 4.48
C TRP A 141 -8.73 -4.61 5.30
N ILE A 142 -9.10 -5.88 5.11
CA ILE A 142 -8.38 -7.05 5.60
C ILE A 142 -7.86 -7.76 4.36
N VAL A 143 -6.53 -7.81 4.21
CA VAL A 143 -5.89 -8.45 3.07
C VAL A 143 -5.37 -9.80 3.51
N GLU A 144 -6.05 -10.86 3.12
CA GLU A 144 -5.64 -12.24 3.38
C GLU A 144 -4.51 -12.64 2.44
N LEU A 145 -3.52 -13.35 2.99
CA LEU A 145 -2.46 -14.02 2.23
C LEU A 145 -2.74 -15.52 2.20
N ASP A 146 -2.20 -16.21 1.18
CA ASP A 146 -2.33 -17.66 1.10
C ASP A 146 -1.71 -18.30 2.36
N PRO A 147 -2.50 -19.01 3.18
CA PRO A 147 -2.04 -19.56 4.46
C PRO A 147 -0.90 -20.58 4.29
N ARG A 148 -0.80 -21.21 3.11
CA ARG A 148 0.31 -22.12 2.78
C ARG A 148 1.65 -21.37 2.70
N GLY A 149 1.64 -20.06 2.49
CA GLY A 149 2.82 -19.19 2.49
C GLY A 149 3.55 -19.14 3.83
N ARG A 150 2.91 -19.52 4.94
CA ARG A 150 3.57 -19.64 6.24
C ARG A 150 4.64 -20.74 6.21
N ASP A 151 4.32 -21.89 5.64
CA ASP A 151 5.15 -23.09 5.72
C ASP A 151 5.89 -23.38 4.40
N ALA A 152 5.43 -22.81 3.27
CA ALA A 152 5.98 -23.06 1.94
C ALA A 152 6.19 -21.76 1.14
N LEU A 153 7.44 -21.42 0.88
CA LEU A 153 7.86 -20.16 0.24
C LEU A 153 7.21 -19.93 -1.14
N GLN A 154 6.90 -21.00 -1.86
CA GLN A 154 6.29 -20.91 -3.19
C GLN A 154 4.88 -20.31 -3.21
N TYR A 155 4.19 -20.33 -2.06
CA TYR A 155 2.86 -19.76 -1.89
C TYR A 155 2.88 -18.36 -1.26
N ARG A 156 4.04 -17.83 -0.91
CA ARG A 156 4.16 -16.46 -0.46
C ARG A 156 3.92 -15.50 -1.61
N CYS A 157 3.17 -14.44 -1.33
CA CYS A 157 2.95 -13.38 -2.29
C CYS A 157 4.28 -12.79 -2.75
N LYS A 158 4.54 -12.80 -4.08
CA LYS A 158 5.85 -12.45 -4.67
C LYS A 158 6.07 -10.96 -4.88
N HIS A 159 5.02 -10.16 -4.75
CA HIS A 159 5.03 -8.73 -5.08
C HIS A 159 4.79 -7.84 -3.84
N VAL A 160 5.24 -8.29 -2.71
CA VAL A 160 5.07 -7.58 -1.44
C VAL A 160 6.38 -7.56 -0.66
N ASN A 161 6.58 -6.50 0.12
CA ASN A 161 7.75 -6.30 0.94
C ASN A 161 7.36 -5.79 2.34
N PHE A 162 8.03 -6.31 3.37
CA PHE A 162 7.98 -5.75 4.71
C PHE A 162 8.97 -4.59 4.81
N CYS A 163 8.52 -3.43 5.30
CA CYS A 163 9.33 -2.23 5.40
C CYS A 163 10.21 -2.26 6.66
N GLU A 164 11.34 -2.95 6.60
CA GLU A 164 12.28 -3.09 7.73
C GLU A 164 12.93 -1.75 8.12
N ASN A 165 13.10 -0.84 7.15
CA ASN A 165 13.74 0.47 7.36
C ASN A 165 12.70 1.60 7.38
N SER A 166 11.62 1.42 8.13
CA SER A 166 10.59 2.45 8.28
C SER A 166 11.07 3.58 9.20
N ASP A 167 10.78 4.82 8.81
CA ASP A 167 10.98 6.00 9.67
C ASP A 167 9.82 6.17 10.66
N VAL A 168 8.77 5.34 10.59
CA VAL A 168 7.63 5.36 11.52
C VAL A 168 7.61 4.06 12.34
N PRO A 169 8.16 4.09 13.56
CA PRO A 169 8.19 2.91 14.42
C PRO A 169 6.80 2.36 14.75
N GLY A 170 6.64 1.04 14.73
CA GLY A 170 5.42 0.35 15.14
C GLY A 170 4.31 0.32 14.09
N GLU A 171 4.54 0.79 12.86
CA GLU A 171 3.59 0.62 11.77
C GLU A 171 3.61 -0.78 11.18
N GLU A 172 4.70 -1.52 11.35
CA GLU A 172 4.85 -2.88 10.80
C GLU A 172 4.35 -2.97 9.35
N GLU A 173 4.80 -2.01 8.52
CA GLU A 173 4.28 -1.78 7.20
C GLU A 173 4.63 -2.93 6.24
N PHE A 174 3.60 -3.41 5.56
CA PHE A 174 3.67 -4.44 4.53
C PHE A 174 3.14 -3.89 3.22
N LEU A 175 4.04 -3.67 2.26
CA LEU A 175 3.80 -2.88 1.07
C LEU A 175 3.63 -3.76 -0.16
N PHE A 176 2.44 -3.71 -0.79
CA PHE A 176 2.20 -4.35 -2.08
C PHE A 176 2.64 -3.43 -3.22
N ALA A 177 3.24 -4.03 -4.25
CA ALA A 177 3.68 -3.32 -5.45
C ALA A 177 2.49 -2.75 -6.25
N PRO A 178 2.70 -1.70 -7.06
CA PRO A 178 1.67 -1.22 -7.99
C PRO A 178 1.14 -2.34 -8.88
N TYR A 179 -0.15 -2.24 -9.21
CA TYR A 179 -0.91 -3.22 -9.99
C TYR A 179 -1.00 -4.62 -9.38
N SER A 180 -0.80 -4.74 -8.06
CA SER A 180 -1.09 -5.97 -7.33
C SER A 180 -2.54 -6.36 -7.47
N VAL A 181 -2.78 -7.67 -7.62
CA VAL A 181 -4.11 -8.25 -7.85
C VAL A 181 -4.69 -8.74 -6.54
N PHE A 182 -5.97 -8.43 -6.36
CA PHE A 182 -6.77 -8.86 -5.22
C PHE A 182 -8.09 -9.46 -5.71
N THR A 183 -8.58 -10.46 -4.97
CA THR A 183 -9.92 -11.02 -5.15
C THR A 183 -10.77 -10.63 -3.95
N VAL A 184 -11.93 -10.02 -4.17
CA VAL A 184 -12.88 -9.70 -3.10
C VAL A 184 -13.45 -10.99 -2.53
N ILE A 185 -13.31 -11.19 -1.23
CA ILE A 185 -13.94 -12.29 -0.50
C ILE A 185 -15.32 -11.85 -0.01
N SER A 186 -15.38 -10.71 0.67
CA SER A 186 -16.64 -10.15 1.17
C SER A 186 -16.55 -8.65 1.37
N LEU A 187 -17.71 -8.01 1.40
CA LEU A 187 -17.92 -6.66 1.90
C LEU A 187 -19.06 -6.70 2.91
N THR A 188 -18.83 -6.15 4.10
CA THR A 188 -19.83 -5.99 5.15
C THR A 188 -19.91 -4.51 5.50
N ALA A 189 -21.12 -3.95 5.42
CA ALA A 189 -21.38 -2.56 5.76
C ALA A 189 -22.43 -2.48 6.86
N PRO A 190 -22.13 -1.83 8.01
CA PRO A 190 -23.16 -1.52 8.99
C PRO A 190 -24.15 -0.49 8.43
N PRO A 191 -25.35 -0.37 9.00
CA PRO A 191 -26.37 0.60 8.53
C PRO A 191 -25.90 2.05 8.56
N ALA A 192 -25.01 2.39 9.51
CA ALA A 192 -24.41 3.72 9.65
C ALA A 192 -22.91 3.52 10.00
N PRO A 193 -22.04 3.44 8.99
CA PRO A 193 -20.61 3.22 9.22
C PRO A 193 -19.96 4.35 10.04
N THR A 194 -19.16 3.98 11.03
CA THR A 194 -18.37 4.87 11.90
C THR A 194 -16.93 4.40 11.95
N ASP A 195 -16.05 5.19 12.55
CA ASP A 195 -14.64 4.82 12.73
C ASP A 195 -14.50 3.57 13.62
N ASP A 196 -15.42 3.38 14.58
CA ASP A 196 -15.46 2.21 15.47
C ASP A 196 -16.17 1.00 14.84
N ASP A 197 -17.11 1.25 13.90
CA ASP A 197 -17.84 0.23 13.16
C ASP A 197 -17.79 0.55 11.64
N PRO A 198 -16.62 0.41 11.01
CA PRO A 198 -16.41 0.77 9.61
C PRO A 198 -17.00 -0.27 8.65
N VAL A 199 -17.14 0.11 7.39
CA VAL A 199 -17.29 -0.89 6.32
C VAL A 199 -16.06 -1.79 6.34
N VAL A 200 -16.25 -3.10 6.29
CA VAL A 200 -15.17 -4.08 6.23
C VAL A 200 -15.13 -4.73 4.85
N VAL A 201 -13.99 -4.61 4.19
CA VAL A 201 -13.71 -5.27 2.90
C VAL A 201 -12.63 -6.32 3.13
N ILE A 202 -12.97 -7.59 2.90
CA ILE A 202 -12.00 -8.69 2.97
C ILE A 202 -11.60 -9.06 1.54
N VAL A 203 -10.29 -9.04 1.29
CA VAL A 203 -9.73 -9.39 -0.02
C VAL A 203 -8.60 -10.40 0.14
N GLN A 204 -8.41 -11.25 -0.85
CA GLN A 204 -7.27 -12.16 -0.93
C GLN A 204 -6.26 -11.63 -1.94
N ALA A 205 -5.01 -11.48 -1.52
CA ALA A 205 -3.92 -11.12 -2.42
C ALA A 205 -3.53 -12.31 -3.32
N ALA A 206 -3.31 -12.05 -4.61
CA ALA A 206 -2.74 -13.04 -5.50
C ALA A 206 -1.33 -13.44 -5.06
N VAL A 207 -0.96 -14.71 -5.23
CA VAL A 207 0.40 -15.18 -4.94
C VAL A 207 1.39 -14.63 -5.97
N ASP A 208 0.98 -14.52 -7.22
CA ASP A 208 1.83 -14.11 -8.33
C ASP A 208 1.04 -13.30 -9.36
N ASN A 209 1.30 -11.99 -9.41
CA ASN A 209 0.62 -11.09 -10.36
C ASN A 209 0.80 -11.46 -11.82
N LEU A 210 1.91 -12.14 -12.17
CA LEU A 210 2.20 -12.56 -13.55
C LEU A 210 1.28 -13.70 -14.02
N LYS A 211 0.60 -14.36 -13.10
CA LYS A 211 -0.35 -15.43 -13.40
C LYS A 211 -1.80 -14.95 -13.48
N GLU A 212 -2.02 -13.68 -13.21
CA GLU A 212 -3.35 -13.08 -13.23
C GLU A 212 -3.59 -12.34 -14.56
N PRO A 213 -4.84 -12.28 -15.04
CA PRO A 213 -5.19 -11.58 -16.28
C PRO A 213 -4.69 -10.13 -16.30
N GLU A 214 -4.26 -9.64 -17.48
CA GLU A 214 -3.76 -8.27 -17.63
C GLU A 214 -4.87 -7.23 -17.65
N ASP A 215 -6.04 -7.59 -18.16
CA ASP A 215 -7.21 -6.73 -18.41
C ASP A 215 -8.16 -6.59 -17.20
N LEU A 216 -7.68 -6.90 -15.99
CA LEU A 216 -8.49 -6.74 -14.78
C LEU A 216 -8.83 -5.27 -14.52
N PRO A 217 -10.05 -4.98 -14.03
CA PRO A 217 -10.44 -3.61 -13.68
C PRO A 217 -9.54 -3.02 -12.60
N LEU A 218 -9.34 -1.71 -12.64
CA LEU A 218 -8.62 -1.00 -11.60
C LEU A 218 -9.54 -0.68 -10.42
N ALA A 219 -9.01 -0.78 -9.21
CA ALA A 219 -9.72 -0.35 -8.02
C ALA A 219 -10.06 1.14 -8.08
N PRO A 220 -11.26 1.55 -7.66
CA PRO A 220 -11.55 2.95 -7.40
C PRO A 220 -10.72 3.39 -6.18
N TRP A 221 -9.72 4.22 -6.41
CA TRP A 221 -8.77 4.65 -5.40
C TRP A 221 -9.01 6.12 -5.02
N TYR A 222 -8.90 6.43 -3.70
CA TYR A 222 -9.07 7.79 -3.15
C TYR A 222 -7.98 8.15 -2.16
#